data_9495e79c9c03ffb2716d6d76b822c7ef
#
_entry.id   9495e79c9c03ffb2716d6d76b822c7ef
#
_cell.length_a   1.000
_cell.length_b   1.000
_cell.length_c   1.000
_cell.angle_alpha   90.00
_cell.angle_beta   90.00
_cell.angle_gamma   90.00
#
_symmetry.space_group_name_H-M   'P 1'
#
loop_
_entity.id
_entity.type
_entity.pdbx_description
1 polymer ?
#
loop_
_entity_poly.entity_id
_entity_poly.type
_entity_poly.pdbx_seq_one_letter_code
_entity_poly.pdbx_strand_id
1 'polypeptide(L)'
;MLRRLWLLLFYVPLCAWAQTETRLTWLDNRFRVDPEIEQITFVVTRKQPSQSVVLVAPDGRKYYADRHSKAMSWYSDKGMDIISINHPMAGPWQALGKVSTNNGIRIISNIQLDAHQLPAQLYQTEVLKFSARLTQNQQPLLLRDFLDRVQLKVIFYPITSDLSNDTVDESTAIEVGTFADNGHEYDEVAGDGVFTVALNIDVVPGKYRVKIASTNGVFERAVEQTVLVYPTPITTTFTQSHRSLISHVVNIETKPEQIVAGSLAAYLVVKQPQTKPQILQRSTTAPQSQLELTWLNDSHVGKAWWRGWAYVTDALTQRELVFRLPKQNYTQVAIVTPSLTSPLAQQRLEQQLAARKAEQRQQRLLWIAITNIIVVISAITLLLLWRRKRTSKHDLMLPNEL
;
A
#
# COMPACT_ATOMS: atom_id res chain seq x y z
N MET A 1 29.63 69.71 27.03
CA MET A 1 28.32 69.79 26.37
C MET A 1 27.74 68.40 26.19
N LEU A 2 26.76 68.10 27.01
CA LEU A 2 26.03 66.77 27.03
C LEU A 2 25.10 66.64 25.83
N ARG A 3 25.18 65.56 25.08
CA ARG A 3 24.14 65.14 24.15
C ARG A 3 23.55 63.76 24.64
N ARG A 4 22.40 63.85 25.25
CA ARG A 4 21.57 62.68 25.65
C ARG A 4 20.97 62.04 24.42
N LEU A 5 21.31 60.79 24.18
CA LEU A 5 20.64 59.90 23.15
C LEU A 5 19.55 59.17 23.84
N TRP A 6 18.30 59.44 23.50
CA TRP A 6 17.12 58.72 23.94
C TRP A 6 16.99 57.42 23.14
N LEU A 7 17.18 56.28 23.77
CA LEU A 7 16.81 54.96 23.25
C LEU A 7 15.32 54.73 23.51
N LEU A 8 14.49 54.84 22.48
CA LEU A 8 13.12 54.38 22.44
C LEU A 8 13.11 52.85 22.36
N LEU A 9 12.90 52.19 23.48
CA LEU A 9 12.58 50.78 23.54
C LEU A 9 11.17 50.56 22.97
N PHE A 10 11.09 50.00 21.78
CA PHE A 10 9.85 49.49 21.21
C PHE A 10 9.43 48.24 21.99
N TYR A 11 8.46 48.39 22.87
CA TYR A 11 7.78 47.31 23.54
C TYR A 11 6.80 46.68 22.52
N VAL A 12 7.20 45.60 21.86
CA VAL A 12 6.29 44.77 21.09
C VAL A 12 5.61 43.81 22.08
N PRO A 13 4.28 43.90 22.30
CA PRO A 13 3.60 42.88 23.09
C PRO A 13 3.61 41.58 22.27
N LEU A 14 4.40 40.60 22.69
CA LEU A 14 4.20 39.24 22.30
C LEU A 14 2.81 38.82 22.82
N CYS A 15 1.79 38.93 21.96
CA CYS A 15 0.57 38.17 22.15
C CYS A 15 0.94 36.68 22.09
N ALA A 16 1.28 36.11 23.23
CA ALA A 16 1.25 34.69 23.42
C ALA A 16 -0.20 34.26 23.17
N TRP A 17 -0.43 33.65 22.03
CA TRP A 17 -1.64 32.89 21.79
C TRP A 17 -1.59 31.71 22.77
N ALA A 18 -2.12 31.92 23.96
CA ALA A 18 -2.43 30.84 24.86
C ALA A 18 -3.46 29.97 24.11
N GLN A 19 -3.00 28.84 23.61
CA GLN A 19 -3.92 27.75 23.29
C GLN A 19 -4.64 27.43 24.59
N THR A 20 -5.86 27.87 24.66
CA THR A 20 -6.77 27.47 25.72
C THR A 20 -7.09 26.01 25.44
N GLU A 21 -6.21 25.07 25.89
CA GLU A 21 -6.69 23.77 26.25
C GLU A 21 -7.86 24.04 27.19
N THR A 22 -9.04 23.64 26.77
CA THR A 22 -10.22 23.69 27.65
C THR A 22 -10.00 22.69 28.77
N ARG A 23 -9.10 23.04 29.70
CA ARG A 23 -9.01 22.40 31.02
C ARG A 23 -10.23 22.82 31.77
N LEU A 24 -11.31 22.06 31.58
CA LEU A 24 -12.41 22.09 32.50
C LEU A 24 -11.85 21.80 33.92
N THR A 25 -11.82 22.84 34.74
CA THR A 25 -11.36 22.76 36.13
C THR A 25 -12.27 21.79 36.87
N TRP A 26 -11.69 20.68 37.27
CA TRP A 26 -12.38 19.57 37.95
C TRP A 26 -12.75 19.96 39.36
N LEU A 27 -14.01 20.25 39.60
CA LEU A 27 -14.62 20.20 40.92
C LEU A 27 -15.21 18.79 41.04
N ASP A 28 -14.55 17.92 41.83
CA ASP A 28 -15.07 16.62 42.28
C ASP A 28 -15.57 15.67 41.17
N ASN A 29 -14.76 15.44 40.12
CA ASN A 29 -15.15 14.58 39.02
C ASN A 29 -16.44 14.99 38.29
N ARG A 30 -16.78 16.28 38.33
CA ARG A 30 -17.91 16.89 37.61
C ARG A 30 -17.44 17.54 36.34
N PHE A 31 -18.29 17.50 35.32
CA PHE A 31 -18.04 18.15 34.02
C PHE A 31 -19.39 18.62 33.46
N ARG A 32 -19.36 19.65 32.63
CA ARG A 32 -20.55 20.20 32.00
C ARG A 32 -20.60 19.78 30.54
N VAL A 33 -21.78 19.36 30.09
CA VAL A 33 -22.09 19.08 28.70
C VAL A 33 -22.93 20.23 28.16
N ASP A 34 -22.50 20.80 27.04
CA ASP A 34 -23.20 21.89 26.37
C ASP A 34 -24.38 21.38 25.50
N PRO A 35 -25.42 22.21 25.28
CA PRO A 35 -26.65 21.78 24.59
C PRO A 35 -26.46 21.31 23.13
N GLU A 36 -25.39 21.77 22.45
CA GLU A 36 -25.14 21.53 21.01
C GLU A 36 -24.35 20.24 20.74
N ILE A 37 -24.04 19.46 21.76
CA ILE A 37 -23.24 18.25 21.63
C ILE A 37 -24.13 17.08 21.26
N GLU A 38 -23.98 16.59 20.01
CA GLU A 38 -24.72 15.41 19.55
C GLU A 38 -24.18 14.10 20.13
N GLN A 39 -22.89 14.00 20.34
CA GLN A 39 -22.26 12.84 20.94
C GLN A 39 -21.06 13.24 21.78
N ILE A 40 -20.93 12.63 22.96
CA ILE A 40 -19.78 12.83 23.84
C ILE A 40 -19.21 11.48 24.26
N THR A 41 -17.91 11.39 24.37
CA THR A 41 -17.22 10.21 24.89
C THR A 41 -16.36 10.61 26.08
N PHE A 42 -16.55 9.91 27.19
CA PHE A 42 -15.76 10.07 28.42
C PHE A 42 -14.75 8.93 28.50
N VAL A 43 -13.49 9.28 28.64
CA VAL A 43 -12.41 8.33 28.94
C VAL A 43 -12.04 8.57 30.43
N VAL A 44 -12.42 7.65 31.29
CA VAL A 44 -12.20 7.75 32.73
C VAL A 44 -11.11 6.81 33.17
N THR A 45 -9.96 7.34 33.53
CA THR A 45 -8.86 6.56 34.11
C THR A 45 -9.06 6.39 35.58
N ARG A 46 -9.02 5.15 36.07
CA ARG A 46 -9.26 4.79 37.46
C ARG A 46 -7.99 4.42 38.19
N LYS A 47 -7.97 4.66 39.50
CA LYS A 47 -6.97 4.10 40.42
C LYS A 47 -7.16 2.58 40.48
N GLN A 48 -6.15 1.81 40.19
CA GLN A 48 -6.22 0.35 40.21
C GLN A 48 -5.97 -0.27 41.57
N PRO A 49 -6.54 -1.44 41.89
CA PRO A 49 -7.71 -2.03 41.23
C PRO A 49 -9.01 -1.35 41.70
N SER A 50 -9.96 -1.13 40.77
CA SER A 50 -11.25 -0.55 41.17
C SER A 50 -12.38 -1.00 40.23
N GLN A 51 -13.61 -0.93 40.74
CA GLN A 51 -14.82 -1.14 39.96
C GLN A 51 -15.05 0.02 38.98
N SER A 52 -15.83 -0.24 37.92
CA SER A 52 -16.29 0.77 36.98
C SER A 52 -16.93 1.96 37.70
N VAL A 53 -16.80 3.16 37.15
CA VAL A 53 -17.42 4.35 37.70
C VAL A 53 -18.94 4.28 37.57
N VAL A 54 -19.64 5.07 38.40
CA VAL A 54 -21.07 5.36 38.24
C VAL A 54 -21.19 6.74 37.63
N LEU A 55 -21.87 6.85 36.49
CA LEU A 55 -22.10 8.14 35.84
C LEU A 55 -23.43 8.71 36.29
N VAL A 56 -23.45 9.94 36.79
CA VAL A 56 -24.65 10.66 37.24
C VAL A 56 -24.96 11.77 36.25
N ALA A 57 -26.16 11.74 35.68
CA ALA A 57 -26.65 12.75 34.74
C ALA A 57 -27.13 14.03 35.44
N PRO A 58 -27.37 15.13 34.72
CA PRO A 58 -27.87 16.38 35.29
C PRO A 58 -29.20 16.28 36.03
N ASP A 59 -30.06 15.31 35.68
CA ASP A 59 -31.32 15.00 36.32
C ASP A 59 -31.20 14.08 37.56
N GLY A 60 -29.95 13.70 37.92
CA GLY A 60 -29.67 12.83 39.06
C GLY A 60 -29.77 11.32 38.74
N ARG A 61 -30.12 10.91 37.53
CA ARG A 61 -30.15 9.50 37.15
C ARG A 61 -28.73 8.93 37.18
N LYS A 62 -28.62 7.69 37.66
CA LYS A 62 -27.37 6.96 37.77
C LYS A 62 -27.30 5.87 36.70
N TYR A 63 -26.16 5.81 36.00
CA TYR A 63 -25.85 4.81 35.00
C TYR A 63 -24.64 3.99 35.43
N TYR A 64 -24.68 2.69 35.12
CA TYR A 64 -23.66 1.70 35.48
C TYR A 64 -23.21 0.99 34.24
N ALA A 65 -22.02 0.39 34.27
CA ALA A 65 -21.47 -0.33 33.13
C ALA A 65 -22.34 -1.48 32.62
N ASP A 66 -23.04 -2.14 33.53
CA ASP A 66 -23.99 -3.25 33.30
C ASP A 66 -25.44 -2.80 33.14
N ARG A 67 -25.75 -1.55 33.46
CA ARG A 67 -27.13 -1.01 33.47
C ARG A 67 -27.15 0.45 33.03
N HIS A 68 -27.28 0.67 31.75
CA HIS A 68 -27.36 2.01 31.14
C HIS A 68 -28.44 2.05 30.02
N SER A 69 -28.71 3.24 29.49
CA SER A 69 -29.68 3.42 28.41
C SER A 69 -29.12 2.92 27.07
N LYS A 70 -30.01 2.64 26.11
CA LYS A 70 -29.60 2.27 24.72
C LYS A 70 -28.85 3.39 23.98
N ALA A 71 -28.99 4.64 24.44
CA ALA A 71 -28.25 5.78 23.89
C ALA A 71 -26.81 5.85 24.42
N MET A 72 -26.42 4.94 25.30
CA MET A 72 -25.10 4.88 25.91
C MET A 72 -24.42 3.58 25.52
N SER A 73 -23.12 3.67 25.21
CA SER A 73 -22.23 2.51 25.04
C SER A 73 -21.13 2.60 26.11
N TRP A 74 -20.80 1.49 26.73
CA TRP A 74 -19.86 1.46 27.83
C TRP A 74 -18.88 0.32 27.71
N TYR A 75 -17.62 0.66 27.70
CA TYR A 75 -16.51 -0.28 27.80
C TYR A 75 -15.81 -0.08 29.15
N SER A 76 -15.56 -1.14 29.87
CA SER A 76 -14.85 -1.11 31.15
C SER A 76 -13.80 -2.20 31.21
N ASP A 77 -12.58 -1.85 31.62
CA ASP A 77 -11.54 -2.80 31.95
C ASP A 77 -10.93 -2.49 33.33
N LYS A 78 -9.79 -3.13 33.69
CA LYS A 78 -9.19 -3.04 35.03
C LYS A 78 -8.84 -1.63 35.50
N GLY A 79 -8.64 -0.68 34.63
CA GLY A 79 -8.16 0.67 34.96
C GLY A 79 -8.84 1.82 34.22
N MET A 80 -9.77 1.52 33.32
CA MET A 80 -10.38 2.55 32.49
C MET A 80 -11.83 2.23 32.15
N ASP A 81 -12.65 3.28 32.07
CA ASP A 81 -13.97 3.24 31.48
C ASP A 81 -14.00 4.17 30.26
N ILE A 82 -14.57 3.71 29.16
CA ILE A 82 -14.89 4.53 28.00
C ILE A 82 -16.40 4.52 27.86
N ILE A 83 -17.00 5.69 27.91
CA ILE A 83 -18.44 5.85 27.92
C ILE A 83 -18.84 6.82 26.83
N SER A 84 -19.59 6.36 25.85
CA SER A 84 -20.10 7.20 24.76
C SER A 84 -21.61 7.41 24.94
N ILE A 85 -22.08 8.65 24.81
CA ILE A 85 -23.48 9.02 24.94
C ILE A 85 -23.90 9.78 23.70
N ASN A 86 -24.91 9.27 23.01
CA ASN A 86 -25.59 9.96 21.93
C ASN A 86 -26.66 10.88 22.45
N HIS A 87 -26.69 12.12 21.97
CA HIS A 87 -27.61 13.18 22.41
C HIS A 87 -27.63 13.31 23.93
N PRO A 88 -26.48 13.61 24.57
CA PRO A 88 -26.39 13.71 26.02
C PRO A 88 -27.23 14.86 26.52
N MET A 89 -27.82 14.70 27.73
CA MET A 89 -28.51 15.78 28.41
C MET A 89 -27.50 16.92 28.70
N ALA A 90 -27.83 18.14 28.31
CA ALA A 90 -27.04 19.31 28.64
C ALA A 90 -27.05 19.56 30.16
N GLY A 91 -25.90 19.97 30.68
CA GLY A 91 -25.77 20.27 32.11
C GLY A 91 -24.63 19.54 32.83
N PRO A 92 -24.58 19.57 34.15
CA PRO A 92 -23.51 18.98 34.93
C PRO A 92 -23.67 17.46 35.06
N TRP A 93 -22.67 16.75 34.63
CA TRP A 93 -22.50 15.32 34.82
C TRP A 93 -21.45 15.05 35.89
N GLN A 94 -21.49 13.90 36.53
CA GLN A 94 -20.52 13.50 37.55
C GLN A 94 -20.15 12.02 37.41
N ALA A 95 -18.87 11.71 37.49
CA ALA A 95 -18.37 10.35 37.57
C ALA A 95 -18.00 10.01 39.03
N LEU A 96 -18.74 9.10 39.63
CA LEU A 96 -18.50 8.62 40.99
C LEU A 96 -17.67 7.34 40.97
N GLY A 97 -16.54 7.33 41.66
CA GLY A 97 -15.65 6.17 41.70
C GLY A 97 -14.22 6.55 42.09
N LYS A 98 -13.31 5.57 42.03
CA LYS A 98 -11.88 5.78 42.30
C LYS A 98 -11.19 6.36 41.07
N VAL A 99 -11.58 7.54 40.65
CA VAL A 99 -10.96 8.23 39.50
C VAL A 99 -9.55 8.68 39.85
N SER A 100 -8.63 8.59 38.91
CA SER A 100 -7.24 9.04 39.06
C SER A 100 -7.19 10.56 39.28
N THR A 101 -6.34 11.02 40.19
CA THR A 101 -6.20 12.45 40.51
C THR A 101 -5.55 13.27 39.39
N ASN A 102 -4.73 12.65 38.54
CA ASN A 102 -4.06 13.31 37.42
C ASN A 102 -4.74 12.88 36.14
N ASN A 103 -5.41 13.82 35.45
CA ASN A 103 -6.08 13.58 34.17
C ASN A 103 -7.07 12.40 34.19
N GLY A 104 -7.81 12.24 35.30
CA GLY A 104 -8.66 11.06 35.52
C GLY A 104 -9.85 10.95 34.56
N ILE A 105 -10.36 12.06 34.01
CA ILE A 105 -11.43 12.04 33.02
C ILE A 105 -11.04 12.92 31.84
N ARG A 106 -11.14 12.40 30.67
CA ARG A 106 -10.98 13.16 29.41
C ARG A 106 -12.29 13.13 28.65
N ILE A 107 -12.63 14.26 28.08
CA ILE A 107 -13.85 14.42 27.30
C ILE A 107 -13.44 14.55 25.85
N ILE A 108 -14.03 13.72 25.04
CA ILE A 108 -13.85 13.72 23.60
C ILE A 108 -15.21 14.01 22.97
N SER A 109 -15.34 15.17 22.35
CA SER A 109 -16.51 15.56 21.58
C SER A 109 -16.11 15.91 20.16
N ASN A 110 -17.07 15.88 19.25
CA ASN A 110 -16.82 16.25 17.84
C ASN A 110 -15.69 15.45 17.18
N ILE A 111 -15.61 14.15 17.50
CA ILE A 111 -14.71 13.25 16.79
C ILE A 111 -15.22 13.09 15.36
N GLN A 112 -14.33 13.27 14.40
CA GLN A 112 -14.57 13.01 12.98
C GLN A 112 -13.55 12.01 12.47
N LEU A 113 -13.95 11.18 11.52
CA LEU A 113 -13.06 10.32 10.76
C LEU A 113 -12.72 11.05 9.45
N ASP A 114 -11.47 11.41 9.30
CA ASP A 114 -10.91 11.94 8.06
C ASP A 114 -10.19 10.79 7.36
N ALA A 115 -10.76 10.28 6.28
CA ALA A 115 -10.20 9.19 5.49
C ALA A 115 -9.93 9.66 4.07
N HIS A 116 -8.78 9.26 3.53
CA HIS A 116 -8.48 9.48 2.12
C HIS A 116 -9.58 8.87 1.26
N GLN A 117 -10.06 9.62 0.29
CA GLN A 117 -11.06 9.15 -0.64
C GLN A 117 -10.49 7.99 -1.48
N LEU A 118 -11.21 6.86 -1.49
CA LEU A 118 -10.84 5.74 -2.33
C LEU A 118 -11.07 6.10 -3.81
N PRO A 119 -10.28 5.57 -4.73
CA PRO A 119 -10.57 5.68 -6.16
C PRO A 119 -11.96 5.12 -6.48
N ALA A 120 -12.71 5.82 -7.33
CA ALA A 120 -14.04 5.35 -7.76
C ALA A 120 -13.96 4.02 -8.52
N GLN A 121 -12.82 3.74 -9.15
CA GLN A 121 -12.52 2.52 -9.88
C GLN A 121 -11.41 1.75 -9.15
N LEU A 122 -11.71 0.52 -8.76
CA LEU A 122 -10.80 -0.43 -8.13
C LEU A 122 -10.72 -1.69 -8.98
N TYR A 123 -9.68 -2.48 -8.78
CA TYR A 123 -9.53 -3.77 -9.44
C TYR A 123 -9.47 -4.90 -8.41
N GLN A 124 -10.06 -6.03 -8.78
CA GLN A 124 -9.96 -7.25 -7.98
C GLN A 124 -8.49 -7.65 -7.82
N THR A 125 -8.07 -8.07 -6.63
CA THR A 125 -6.71 -8.42 -6.21
C THR A 125 -5.73 -7.23 -6.14
N GLU A 126 -6.20 -6.00 -6.37
CA GLU A 126 -5.41 -4.80 -6.14
C GLU A 126 -5.11 -4.61 -4.65
N VAL A 127 -3.92 -4.15 -4.34
CA VAL A 127 -3.54 -3.68 -3.00
C VAL A 127 -3.53 -2.17 -2.97
N LEU A 128 -4.55 -1.60 -2.34
CA LEU A 128 -4.73 -0.16 -2.22
C LEU A 128 -4.20 0.33 -0.89
N LYS A 129 -3.28 1.29 -0.93
CA LYS A 129 -2.83 2.00 0.27
C LYS A 129 -3.60 3.30 0.44
N PHE A 130 -4.11 3.55 1.62
CA PHE A 130 -4.66 4.85 2.02
C PHE A 130 -4.47 5.08 3.51
N SER A 131 -4.64 6.31 3.95
CA SER A 131 -4.60 6.66 5.37
C SER A 131 -5.93 7.23 5.84
N ALA A 132 -6.23 6.99 7.10
CA ALA A 132 -7.36 7.59 7.80
C ALA A 132 -6.89 8.05 9.18
N ARG A 133 -7.50 9.12 9.70
CA ARG A 133 -7.20 9.63 11.03
C ARG A 133 -8.45 10.08 11.74
N LEU A 134 -8.40 10.01 13.08
CA LEU A 134 -9.39 10.63 13.92
C LEU A 134 -8.98 12.07 14.23
N THR A 135 -9.92 12.98 14.08
CA THR A 135 -9.74 14.38 14.46
C THR A 135 -10.75 14.79 15.50
N GLN A 136 -10.37 15.73 16.35
CA GLN A 136 -11.25 16.40 17.29
C GLN A 136 -11.15 17.90 17.03
N ASN A 137 -12.28 18.55 16.71
CA ASN A 137 -12.29 19.98 16.33
C ASN A 137 -11.26 20.30 15.24
N GLN A 138 -11.15 19.46 14.20
CA GLN A 138 -10.19 19.57 13.08
C GLN A 138 -8.70 19.43 13.46
N GLN A 139 -8.40 19.09 14.71
CA GLN A 139 -7.04 18.79 15.16
C GLN A 139 -6.86 17.26 15.31
N PRO A 140 -5.67 16.72 15.06
CA PRO A 140 -5.40 15.31 15.27
C PRO A 140 -5.72 14.87 16.70
N LEU A 141 -6.40 13.75 16.85
CA LEU A 141 -6.68 13.15 18.15
C LEU A 141 -5.47 12.33 18.60
N LEU A 142 -4.70 12.86 19.55
CA LEU A 142 -3.44 12.23 20.03
C LEU A 142 -3.60 11.55 21.40
N LEU A 143 -4.81 11.11 21.75
CA LEU A 143 -5.06 10.43 23.01
C LEU A 143 -4.70 8.95 22.91
N ARG A 144 -3.46 8.60 23.24
CA ARG A 144 -2.88 7.27 23.06
C ARG A 144 -3.71 6.15 23.71
N ASP A 145 -4.06 6.28 24.98
CA ASP A 145 -4.88 5.28 25.70
C ASP A 145 -6.23 5.00 25.05
N PHE A 146 -6.74 5.97 24.28
CA PHE A 146 -7.97 5.84 23.51
C PHE A 146 -7.67 5.21 22.15
N LEU A 147 -6.64 5.67 21.43
CA LEU A 147 -6.24 5.20 20.11
C LEU A 147 -5.82 3.73 20.12
N ASP A 148 -5.11 3.27 21.16
CA ASP A 148 -4.69 1.86 21.32
C ASP A 148 -5.88 0.87 21.30
N ARG A 149 -7.11 1.36 21.47
CA ARG A 149 -8.35 0.55 21.48
C ARG A 149 -9.23 0.77 20.27
N VAL A 150 -8.82 1.65 19.38
CA VAL A 150 -9.54 1.97 18.16
C VAL A 150 -9.11 1.04 17.04
N GLN A 151 -10.09 0.57 16.29
CA GLN A 151 -9.88 -0.19 15.06
C GLN A 151 -10.53 0.54 13.90
N LEU A 152 -9.85 0.55 12.77
CA LEU A 152 -10.40 0.99 11.50
C LEU A 152 -10.87 -0.24 10.73
N LYS A 153 -12.16 -0.31 10.41
CA LYS A 153 -12.76 -1.39 9.62
C LYS A 153 -13.17 -0.89 8.26
N VAL A 154 -12.90 -1.70 7.24
CA VAL A 154 -13.32 -1.42 5.88
C VAL A 154 -14.27 -2.53 5.42
N ILE A 155 -15.51 -2.14 5.13
CA ILE A 155 -16.60 -3.07 4.81
C ILE A 155 -17.19 -2.68 3.45
N PHE A 156 -17.32 -3.66 2.58
CA PHE A 156 -17.94 -3.55 1.26
C PHE A 156 -19.35 -4.13 1.29
N TYR A 157 -20.33 -3.31 0.94
CA TYR A 157 -21.73 -3.70 0.79
C TYR A 157 -22.06 -3.77 -0.70
N PRO A 158 -22.40 -4.94 -1.25
CA PRO A 158 -22.80 -5.05 -2.64
C PRO A 158 -24.04 -4.19 -2.92
N ILE A 159 -24.02 -3.51 -4.04
CA ILE A 159 -25.17 -2.76 -4.56
C ILE A 159 -25.78 -3.56 -5.69
N THR A 160 -26.98 -4.04 -5.49
CA THR A 160 -27.76 -4.69 -6.55
C THR A 160 -28.60 -3.61 -7.24
N SER A 161 -28.35 -3.41 -8.54
CA SER A 161 -29.13 -2.47 -9.35
C SER A 161 -30.28 -3.22 -9.99
N ASP A 162 -31.48 -3.10 -9.41
CA ASP A 162 -32.71 -3.45 -10.11
C ASP A 162 -33.17 -2.28 -10.97
N LEU A 163 -33.97 -2.55 -12.00
CA LEU A 163 -34.39 -1.58 -13.06
C LEU A 163 -34.97 -0.25 -12.54
N SER A 164 -35.20 -0.08 -11.24
CA SER A 164 -35.77 1.11 -10.65
C SER A 164 -35.04 1.70 -9.44
N ASN A 165 -34.22 0.95 -8.73
CA ASN A 165 -33.51 1.44 -7.51
C ASN A 165 -32.23 0.65 -7.20
N ASP A 166 -31.17 1.38 -6.83
CA ASP A 166 -29.98 0.81 -6.21
C ASP A 166 -30.32 0.37 -4.77
N THR A 167 -30.36 -0.92 -4.51
CA THR A 167 -30.56 -1.45 -3.16
C THR A 167 -29.24 -1.97 -2.60
N VAL A 168 -28.96 -1.60 -1.37
CA VAL A 168 -27.78 -2.09 -0.63
C VAL A 168 -28.20 -3.27 0.21
N ASP A 169 -27.56 -4.40 -0.01
CA ASP A 169 -27.78 -5.59 0.81
C ASP A 169 -26.80 -5.61 1.98
N GLU A 170 -27.28 -5.17 3.13
CA GLU A 170 -26.46 -5.18 4.37
C GLU A 170 -26.20 -6.59 4.90
N SER A 171 -26.99 -7.58 4.52
CA SER A 171 -26.81 -8.97 4.95
C SER A 171 -25.61 -9.66 4.32
N THR A 172 -25.14 -9.15 3.17
CA THR A 172 -24.00 -9.66 2.42
C THR A 172 -22.74 -8.80 2.58
N ALA A 173 -22.63 -8.08 3.69
CA ALA A 173 -21.48 -7.26 4.03
C ALA A 173 -20.17 -8.07 4.04
N ILE A 174 -19.15 -7.58 3.35
CA ILE A 174 -17.83 -8.21 3.27
C ILE A 174 -16.84 -7.32 4.02
N GLU A 175 -16.34 -7.80 5.17
CA GLU A 175 -15.23 -7.12 5.87
C GLU A 175 -13.94 -7.43 5.12
N VAL A 176 -13.37 -6.41 4.47
CA VAL A 176 -12.15 -6.55 3.66
C VAL A 176 -10.89 -6.37 4.52
N GLY A 177 -10.98 -5.63 5.62
CA GLY A 177 -9.86 -5.50 6.55
C GLY A 177 -10.21 -4.76 7.83
N THR A 178 -9.44 -5.09 8.87
CA THR A 178 -9.42 -4.41 10.17
C THR A 178 -8.00 -4.01 10.52
N PHE A 179 -7.79 -2.74 10.86
CA PHE A 179 -6.49 -2.11 11.04
C PHE A 179 -6.43 -1.39 12.38
N ALA A 180 -5.24 -1.29 12.95
CA ALA A 180 -5.00 -0.61 14.21
C ALA A 180 -3.80 0.33 14.08
N ASP A 181 -3.79 1.40 14.86
CA ASP A 181 -2.67 2.33 15.00
C ASP A 181 -1.68 1.75 16.04
N ASN A 182 -0.84 0.79 15.62
CA ASN A 182 0.01 -0.02 16.50
C ASN A 182 1.47 -0.14 16.04
N GLY A 183 1.86 0.53 14.96
CA GLY A 183 3.21 0.49 14.40
C GLY A 183 3.57 -0.83 13.73
N HIS A 184 2.59 -1.65 13.36
CA HIS A 184 2.81 -2.92 12.68
C HIS A 184 2.31 -2.90 11.23
N GLU A 185 2.85 -3.82 10.42
CA GLU A 185 2.53 -3.96 9.00
C GLU A 185 2.85 -2.70 8.19
N TYR A 186 1.86 -1.91 7.83
CA TYR A 186 2.00 -0.67 7.05
C TYR A 186 1.86 0.58 7.92
N ASP A 187 1.52 0.42 9.19
CA ASP A 187 1.47 1.50 10.16
C ASP A 187 2.89 1.91 10.57
N GLU A 188 3.25 3.16 10.31
CA GLU A 188 4.63 3.62 10.47
C GLU A 188 4.94 4.00 11.93
N VAL A 189 3.97 4.54 12.66
CA VAL A 189 4.17 5.07 14.01
C VAL A 189 2.98 4.77 14.90
N ALA A 190 3.17 3.91 15.88
CA ALA A 190 2.12 3.55 16.83
C ALA A 190 1.61 4.74 17.66
N GLY A 191 0.31 4.92 17.71
CA GLY A 191 -0.37 5.89 18.58
C GLY A 191 -0.23 7.35 18.12
N ASP A 192 -0.01 7.58 16.84
CA ASP A 192 0.03 8.92 16.23
C ASP A 192 -1.35 9.39 15.70
N GLY A 193 -2.34 8.53 15.78
CA GLY A 193 -3.71 8.80 15.33
C GLY A 193 -3.91 8.63 13.83
N VAL A 194 -2.93 8.10 13.10
CA VAL A 194 -3.00 7.85 11.67
C VAL A 194 -3.04 6.33 11.43
N PHE A 195 -4.13 5.84 10.90
CA PHE A 195 -4.27 4.46 10.46
C PHE A 195 -3.77 4.36 9.02
N THR A 196 -2.64 3.73 8.79
CA THR A 196 -2.18 3.42 7.43
C THR A 196 -2.65 2.03 7.03
N VAL A 197 -3.42 1.98 5.96
CA VAL A 197 -4.14 0.79 5.51
C VAL A 197 -3.56 0.31 4.19
N ALA A 198 -3.27 -0.99 4.10
CA ALA A 198 -3.06 -1.67 2.83
C ALA A 198 -4.20 -2.66 2.62
N LEU A 199 -5.20 -2.22 1.87
CA LEU A 199 -6.42 -2.95 1.62
C LEU A 199 -6.24 -3.87 0.42
N ASN A 200 -6.40 -5.17 0.62
CA ASN A 200 -6.44 -6.14 -0.47
C ASN A 200 -7.88 -6.27 -0.98
N ILE A 201 -8.14 -5.85 -2.21
CA ILE A 201 -9.48 -5.84 -2.81
C ILE A 201 -9.81 -7.26 -3.29
N ASP A 202 -10.16 -8.13 -2.36
CA ASP A 202 -10.51 -9.54 -2.65
C ASP A 202 -12.04 -9.75 -2.64
N VAL A 203 -12.74 -8.92 -3.42
CA VAL A 203 -14.18 -9.00 -3.61
C VAL A 203 -14.51 -9.29 -5.08
N VAL A 204 -15.70 -9.83 -5.34
CA VAL A 204 -16.17 -10.11 -6.70
C VAL A 204 -16.37 -8.79 -7.45
N PRO A 205 -16.07 -8.72 -8.76
CA PRO A 205 -16.35 -7.53 -9.55
C PRO A 205 -17.81 -7.08 -9.45
N GLY A 206 -18.03 -5.76 -9.23
CA GLY A 206 -19.37 -5.20 -9.05
C GLY A 206 -19.35 -3.80 -8.45
N LYS A 207 -20.53 -3.24 -8.22
CA LYS A 207 -20.72 -1.92 -7.59
C LYS A 207 -20.89 -2.12 -6.08
N TYR A 208 -20.18 -1.32 -5.29
CA TYR A 208 -20.17 -1.42 -3.83
C TYR A 208 -20.35 -0.07 -3.17
N ARG A 209 -21.07 -0.05 -2.05
CA ARG A 209 -20.95 0.98 -1.02
C ARG A 209 -19.89 0.54 -0.03
N VAL A 210 -18.81 1.31 0.07
CA VAL A 210 -17.73 1.04 1.01
C VAL A 210 -17.91 1.91 2.23
N LYS A 211 -17.95 1.28 3.40
CA LYS A 211 -17.96 1.94 4.71
C LYS A 211 -16.58 1.79 5.34
N ILE A 212 -15.92 2.92 5.58
CA ILE A 212 -14.70 3.01 6.37
C ILE A 212 -15.13 3.49 7.75
N ALA A 213 -15.02 2.64 8.75
CA ALA A 213 -15.50 2.90 10.10
C ALA A 213 -14.37 2.80 11.12
N SER A 214 -14.22 3.83 11.95
CA SER A 214 -13.36 3.83 13.11
C SER A 214 -14.20 3.53 14.35
N THR A 215 -13.88 2.48 15.08
CA THR A 215 -14.65 2.03 16.26
C THR A 215 -13.76 1.44 17.33
N ASN A 216 -14.21 1.56 18.58
CA ASN A 216 -13.65 0.80 19.70
C ASN A 216 -14.73 -0.01 20.47
N GLY A 217 -15.87 -0.24 19.81
CA GLY A 217 -17.03 -0.91 20.39
C GLY A 217 -17.94 0.00 21.25
N VAL A 218 -17.52 1.23 21.51
CA VAL A 218 -18.26 2.22 22.32
C VAL A 218 -18.67 3.42 21.48
N PHE A 219 -17.85 3.83 20.56
CA PHE A 219 -18.18 4.84 19.56
C PHE A 219 -17.93 4.29 18.16
N GLU A 220 -18.55 4.91 17.17
CA GLU A 220 -18.32 4.65 15.77
C GLU A 220 -18.33 5.96 14.99
N ARG A 221 -17.37 6.12 14.10
CA ARG A 221 -17.35 7.15 13.06
C ARG A 221 -17.11 6.48 11.74
N ALA A 222 -17.91 6.79 10.75
CA ALA A 222 -17.80 6.18 9.43
C ALA A 222 -17.89 7.22 8.34
N VAL A 223 -17.18 6.91 7.26
CA VAL A 223 -17.29 7.59 5.96
C VAL A 223 -17.72 6.53 4.95
N GLU A 224 -18.68 6.88 4.11
CA GLU A 224 -19.19 5.99 3.07
C GLU A 224 -18.95 6.58 1.70
N GLN A 225 -18.61 5.71 0.75
CA GLN A 225 -18.47 6.08 -0.65
C GLN A 225 -18.83 4.91 -1.56
N THR A 226 -19.24 5.24 -2.80
CA THR A 226 -19.53 4.22 -3.82
C THR A 226 -18.29 4.00 -4.68
N VAL A 227 -17.95 2.73 -4.92
CA VAL A 227 -16.86 2.32 -5.80
C VAL A 227 -17.34 1.24 -6.77
N LEU A 228 -16.64 1.12 -7.89
CA LEU A 228 -16.85 0.06 -8.86
C LEU A 228 -15.58 -0.82 -8.90
N VAL A 229 -15.75 -2.11 -8.62
CA VAL A 229 -14.67 -3.09 -8.67
C VAL A 229 -14.69 -3.81 -10.00
N TYR A 230 -13.61 -3.71 -10.76
CA TYR A 230 -13.40 -4.37 -12.04
C TYR A 230 -12.68 -5.71 -11.88
N PRO A 231 -12.81 -6.63 -12.83
CA PRO A 231 -11.98 -7.83 -12.86
C PRO A 231 -10.49 -7.48 -12.92
N THR A 232 -9.64 -8.34 -12.35
CA THR A 232 -8.19 -8.13 -12.41
C THR A 232 -7.69 -7.93 -13.84
N PRO A 233 -6.89 -6.88 -14.10
CA PRO A 233 -6.37 -6.58 -15.44
C PRO A 233 -5.09 -7.35 -15.76
N ILE A 234 -4.59 -8.17 -14.84
CA ILE A 234 -3.39 -8.98 -15.03
C ILE A 234 -3.71 -10.46 -14.95
N THR A 235 -3.01 -11.26 -15.74
CA THR A 235 -3.04 -12.72 -15.69
C THR A 235 -1.65 -13.25 -15.42
N THR A 236 -1.51 -14.18 -14.48
CA THR A 236 -0.22 -14.76 -14.13
C THR A 236 -0.26 -16.27 -14.37
N THR A 237 0.68 -16.77 -15.18
CA THR A 237 0.85 -18.19 -15.45
C THR A 237 2.22 -18.66 -14.98
N PHE A 238 2.28 -19.84 -14.38
CA PHE A 238 3.52 -20.46 -13.95
C PHE A 238 3.75 -21.77 -14.68
N THR A 239 4.86 -21.85 -15.39
CA THR A 239 5.31 -23.07 -16.07
C THR A 239 6.49 -23.67 -15.32
N GLN A 240 6.25 -24.80 -14.68
CA GLN A 240 7.27 -25.55 -13.97
C GLN A 240 8.11 -26.36 -14.97
N SER A 241 9.42 -26.19 -14.93
CA SER A 241 10.33 -27.04 -15.68
C SER A 241 10.67 -28.31 -14.91
N HIS A 242 10.57 -29.45 -15.58
CA HIS A 242 11.00 -30.76 -15.05
C HIS A 242 12.29 -31.26 -15.74
N ARG A 243 12.90 -30.45 -16.61
CA ARG A 243 14.12 -30.83 -17.32
C ARG A 243 15.29 -29.96 -16.88
N SER A 244 16.48 -30.56 -16.83
CA SER A 244 17.71 -29.81 -16.65
C SER A 244 17.92 -28.79 -17.78
N LEU A 245 18.51 -27.64 -17.47
CA LEU A 245 18.80 -26.56 -18.39
C LEU A 245 17.57 -25.81 -18.95
N ILE A 246 16.36 -26.20 -18.58
CA ILE A 246 15.16 -25.44 -18.91
C ILE A 246 14.68 -24.73 -17.63
N SER A 247 14.48 -23.42 -17.74
CA SER A 247 14.05 -22.59 -16.63
C SER A 247 12.59 -22.79 -16.29
N HIS A 248 12.25 -22.61 -15.02
CA HIS A 248 10.90 -22.28 -14.62
C HIS A 248 10.56 -20.90 -15.15
N VAL A 249 9.31 -20.67 -15.53
CA VAL A 249 8.85 -19.42 -16.12
C VAL A 249 7.60 -18.95 -15.40
N VAL A 250 7.61 -17.72 -14.91
CA VAL A 250 6.39 -16.97 -14.56
C VAL A 250 6.16 -15.95 -15.67
N ASN A 251 5.02 -16.07 -16.32
CA ASN A 251 4.59 -15.12 -17.31
C ASN A 251 3.44 -14.28 -16.72
N ILE A 252 3.56 -12.96 -16.85
CA ILE A 252 2.57 -11.99 -16.42
C ILE A 252 2.12 -11.22 -17.65
N GLU A 253 0.82 -11.24 -17.92
CA GLU A 253 0.20 -10.55 -19.04
C GLU A 253 -0.76 -9.49 -18.54
N THR A 254 -0.79 -8.35 -19.19
CA THR A 254 -1.73 -7.26 -18.89
C THR A 254 -2.75 -7.14 -20.02
N LYS A 255 -3.96 -6.67 -19.67
CA LYS A 255 -4.99 -6.32 -20.66
C LYS A 255 -4.66 -4.95 -21.27
N PRO A 256 -4.37 -4.87 -22.57
CA PRO A 256 -3.88 -3.63 -23.20
C PRO A 256 -4.89 -2.46 -23.14
N GLU A 257 -6.18 -2.76 -23.02
CA GLU A 257 -7.24 -1.75 -22.96
C GLU A 257 -7.33 -1.08 -21.57
N GLN A 258 -6.85 -1.76 -20.53
CA GLN A 258 -6.96 -1.32 -19.15
C GLN A 258 -5.62 -0.83 -18.58
N ILE A 259 -4.50 -1.29 -19.13
CA ILE A 259 -3.17 -1.03 -18.63
C ILE A 259 -2.31 -0.36 -19.69
N VAL A 260 -1.56 0.66 -19.29
CA VAL A 260 -0.62 1.36 -20.15
C VAL A 260 0.48 0.40 -20.62
N ALA A 261 0.66 0.27 -21.94
CA ALA A 261 1.67 -0.59 -22.50
C ALA A 261 3.09 -0.17 -22.05
N GLY A 262 3.89 -1.12 -21.61
CA GLY A 262 5.24 -0.87 -21.11
C GLY A 262 5.32 -0.41 -19.64
N SER A 263 4.20 -0.31 -18.92
CA SER A 263 4.19 0.04 -17.51
C SER A 263 4.35 -1.16 -16.56
N LEU A 264 4.29 -2.39 -17.08
CA LEU A 264 4.36 -3.60 -16.27
C LEU A 264 5.78 -3.79 -15.70
N ALA A 265 5.88 -3.81 -14.39
CA ALA A 265 7.06 -4.21 -13.64
C ALA A 265 6.70 -5.29 -12.63
N ALA A 266 7.60 -6.23 -12.39
CA ALA A 266 7.36 -7.29 -11.43
C ALA A 266 8.60 -7.61 -10.60
N TYR A 267 8.31 -8.02 -9.36
CA TYR A 267 9.27 -8.45 -8.37
C TYR A 267 8.83 -9.81 -7.82
N LEU A 268 9.69 -10.81 -7.94
CA LEU A 268 9.45 -12.15 -7.41
C LEU A 268 10.51 -12.54 -6.39
N VAL A 269 10.07 -13.17 -5.33
CA VAL A 269 10.94 -13.90 -4.39
C VAL A 269 10.74 -15.38 -4.65
N VAL A 270 11.81 -16.04 -5.05
CA VAL A 270 11.84 -17.47 -5.37
C VAL A 270 12.68 -18.21 -4.33
N LYS A 271 12.15 -19.26 -3.76
CA LYS A 271 12.85 -20.16 -2.84
C LYS A 271 12.88 -21.56 -3.41
N GLN A 272 14.06 -22.01 -3.79
CA GLN A 272 14.32 -23.39 -4.18
C GLN A 272 14.79 -24.22 -2.97
N PRO A 273 14.75 -25.57 -3.03
CA PRO A 273 15.22 -26.41 -1.95
C PRO A 273 16.68 -26.13 -1.63
N GLN A 274 17.06 -26.13 -0.35
CA GLN A 274 18.43 -25.95 0.14
C GLN A 274 19.15 -24.65 -0.28
N THR A 275 18.49 -23.71 -0.97
CA THR A 275 19.06 -22.42 -1.38
C THR A 275 18.53 -21.27 -0.52
N LYS A 276 19.18 -20.12 -0.52
CA LYS A 276 18.63 -18.88 0.03
C LYS A 276 17.53 -18.34 -0.92
N PRO A 277 16.54 -17.57 -0.42
CA PRO A 277 15.60 -16.88 -1.29
C PRO A 277 16.32 -16.00 -2.30
N GLN A 278 15.91 -16.10 -3.55
CA GLN A 278 16.43 -15.34 -4.68
C GLN A 278 15.40 -14.31 -5.10
N ILE A 279 15.85 -13.10 -5.44
CA ILE A 279 15.02 -12.01 -5.91
C ILE A 279 15.19 -11.88 -7.42
N LEU A 280 14.07 -11.83 -8.13
CA LEU A 280 14.00 -11.57 -9.56
C LEU A 280 13.20 -10.30 -9.79
N GLN A 281 13.72 -9.38 -10.58
CA GLN A 281 13.07 -8.12 -10.95
C GLN A 281 13.15 -7.92 -12.44
N ARG A 282 12.05 -7.46 -13.04
CA ARG A 282 12.01 -7.11 -14.45
C ARG A 282 10.91 -6.10 -14.73
N SER A 283 11.09 -5.29 -15.75
CA SER A 283 10.09 -4.35 -16.24
C SER A 283 9.99 -4.45 -17.76
N THR A 284 8.83 -4.09 -18.28
CA THR A 284 8.59 -3.96 -19.72
C THR A 284 8.91 -2.55 -20.20
N THR A 285 9.00 -2.40 -21.50
CA THR A 285 9.04 -1.11 -22.21
C THR A 285 7.97 -1.13 -23.30
N ALA A 286 7.40 0.02 -23.64
CA ALA A 286 6.39 0.09 -24.69
C ALA A 286 6.92 -0.46 -26.03
N PRO A 287 6.14 -1.23 -26.77
CA PRO A 287 4.69 -1.51 -26.62
C PRO A 287 4.35 -2.81 -25.87
N GLN A 288 5.28 -3.38 -25.08
CA GLN A 288 5.11 -4.70 -24.47
C GLN A 288 4.04 -4.69 -23.37
N SER A 289 3.17 -5.70 -23.38
CA SER A 289 2.13 -5.96 -22.37
C SER A 289 2.35 -7.28 -21.61
N GLN A 290 3.48 -7.94 -21.85
CA GLN A 290 3.83 -9.24 -21.29
C GLN A 290 5.24 -9.21 -20.70
N LEU A 291 5.43 -9.89 -19.57
CA LEU A 291 6.68 -9.98 -18.85
C LEU A 291 6.96 -11.41 -18.43
N GLU A 292 8.15 -11.91 -18.78
CA GLU A 292 8.63 -13.21 -18.34
C GLU A 292 9.72 -13.06 -17.28
N LEU A 293 9.57 -13.78 -16.16
CA LEU A 293 10.61 -13.96 -15.15
C LEU A 293 10.98 -15.44 -15.09
N THR A 294 12.29 -15.72 -15.22
CA THR A 294 12.79 -17.08 -15.34
C THR A 294 13.88 -17.36 -14.31
N TRP A 295 13.93 -18.59 -13.83
CA TRP A 295 15.02 -19.09 -12.99
C TRP A 295 15.32 -20.55 -13.32
N LEU A 296 16.56 -20.93 -13.24
CA LEU A 296 16.99 -22.30 -13.55
C LEU A 296 16.46 -23.29 -12.52
N ASN A 297 16.04 -24.45 -12.99
CA ASN A 297 15.78 -25.60 -12.14
C ASN A 297 17.13 -26.09 -11.58
N ASP A 298 17.35 -25.96 -10.28
CA ASP A 298 18.51 -26.54 -9.61
C ASP A 298 18.31 -28.06 -9.43
N SER A 299 19.38 -28.80 -9.11
CA SER A 299 19.33 -30.26 -8.98
C SER A 299 18.76 -30.75 -7.64
N HIS A 300 18.35 -29.86 -6.76
CA HIS A 300 17.89 -30.23 -5.43
C HIS A 300 16.42 -30.59 -5.43
N VAL A 301 16.08 -31.75 -4.89
CA VAL A 301 14.71 -32.23 -4.76
C VAL A 301 14.08 -31.66 -3.49
N GLY A 302 12.83 -31.22 -3.57
CA GLY A 302 12.12 -30.77 -2.38
C GLY A 302 11.04 -29.72 -2.67
N LYS A 303 10.53 -29.15 -1.58
CA LYS A 303 9.52 -28.10 -1.64
C LYS A 303 10.15 -26.76 -2.04
N ALA A 304 9.56 -26.14 -3.01
CA ALA A 304 9.90 -24.82 -3.50
C ALA A 304 8.67 -23.91 -3.54
N TRP A 305 8.87 -22.62 -3.60
CA TRP A 305 7.79 -21.65 -3.73
C TRP A 305 8.28 -20.36 -4.37
N TRP A 306 7.37 -19.63 -4.94
CA TRP A 306 7.58 -18.24 -5.33
C TRP A 306 6.39 -17.38 -4.89
N ARG A 307 6.62 -16.09 -4.71
CA ARG A 307 5.63 -15.04 -4.44
C ARG A 307 6.15 -13.73 -4.97
N GLY A 308 5.28 -12.76 -5.16
CA GLY A 308 5.76 -11.47 -5.65
C GLY A 308 4.71 -10.39 -5.73
N TRP A 309 5.06 -9.37 -6.49
CA TRP A 309 4.26 -8.18 -6.74
C TRP A 309 4.36 -7.79 -8.19
N ALA A 310 3.26 -7.31 -8.74
CA ALA A 310 3.20 -6.70 -10.05
C ALA A 310 2.73 -5.25 -9.91
N TYR A 311 3.35 -4.37 -10.64
CA TYR A 311 3.11 -2.93 -10.67
C TYR A 311 2.75 -2.55 -12.09
N VAL A 312 1.65 -1.84 -12.28
CA VAL A 312 1.18 -1.39 -13.59
C VAL A 312 0.50 -0.04 -13.46
N THR A 313 0.33 0.67 -14.57
CA THR A 313 -0.39 1.95 -14.62
C THR A 313 -1.73 1.75 -15.32
N ASP A 314 -2.80 2.19 -14.69
CA ASP A 314 -4.14 2.21 -15.28
C ASP A 314 -4.19 3.14 -16.50
N ALA A 315 -4.73 2.66 -17.61
CA ALA A 315 -4.77 3.43 -18.86
C ALA A 315 -5.73 4.62 -18.80
N LEU A 316 -6.82 4.50 -18.03
CA LEU A 316 -7.85 5.53 -17.94
C LEU A 316 -7.50 6.62 -16.93
N THR A 317 -7.12 6.22 -15.72
CA THR A 317 -6.93 7.13 -14.59
C THR A 317 -5.46 7.53 -14.40
N GLN A 318 -4.53 6.89 -15.09
CA GLN A 318 -3.08 7.03 -14.94
C GLN A 318 -2.61 6.73 -13.50
N ARG A 319 -3.42 6.01 -12.73
CA ARG A 319 -3.11 5.61 -11.37
C ARG A 319 -2.17 4.39 -11.37
N GLU A 320 -1.21 4.41 -10.48
CA GLU A 320 -0.38 3.24 -10.23
C GLU A 320 -1.17 2.17 -9.47
N LEU A 321 -1.15 0.97 -10.00
CA LEU A 321 -1.82 -0.21 -9.44
C LEU A 321 -0.76 -1.19 -8.92
N VAL A 322 -1.04 -1.77 -7.78
CA VAL A 322 -0.20 -2.78 -7.15
C VAL A 322 -0.99 -4.06 -6.97
N PHE A 323 -0.49 -5.15 -7.51
CA PHE A 323 -1.10 -6.47 -7.39
C PHE A 323 -0.19 -7.41 -6.63
N ARG A 324 -0.76 -8.09 -5.65
CA ARG A 324 -0.06 -9.15 -4.93
C ARG A 324 -0.17 -10.45 -5.72
N LEU A 325 0.95 -11.00 -6.14
CA LEU A 325 1.01 -12.33 -6.73
C LEU A 325 1.03 -13.36 -5.60
N PRO A 326 0.03 -14.24 -5.52
CA PRO A 326 -0.11 -15.18 -4.40
C PRO A 326 1.07 -16.13 -4.35
N LYS A 327 1.42 -16.56 -3.14
CA LYS A 327 2.45 -17.56 -2.95
C LYS A 327 2.05 -18.87 -3.63
N GLN A 328 2.85 -19.30 -4.59
CA GLN A 328 2.67 -20.60 -5.27
C GLN A 328 3.73 -21.59 -4.81
N ASN A 329 3.28 -22.70 -4.26
CA ASN A 329 4.14 -23.81 -3.85
C ASN A 329 4.22 -24.82 -4.99
N TYR A 330 5.41 -25.37 -5.21
CA TYR A 330 5.62 -26.47 -6.14
C TYR A 330 6.67 -27.43 -5.59
N THR A 331 6.70 -28.65 -6.13
CA THR A 331 7.70 -29.64 -5.75
C THR A 331 8.72 -29.77 -6.87
N GLN A 332 9.97 -29.46 -6.56
CA GLN A 332 11.07 -29.70 -7.46
C GLN A 332 11.44 -31.17 -7.39
N VAL A 333 11.37 -31.85 -8.53
CA VAL A 333 11.71 -33.27 -8.65
C VAL A 333 13.15 -33.45 -9.13
N ALA A 334 13.72 -34.63 -8.88
CA ALA A 334 15.06 -34.94 -9.38
C ALA A 334 15.08 -34.78 -10.90
N ILE A 335 16.09 -34.10 -11.38
CA ILE A 335 16.38 -34.06 -12.80
C ILE A 335 16.71 -35.50 -13.19
N VAL A 336 15.81 -36.14 -13.90
CA VAL A 336 16.14 -37.41 -14.56
C VAL A 336 17.08 -37.03 -15.71
N THR A 337 18.37 -37.00 -15.42
CA THR A 337 19.35 -37.09 -16.49
C THR A 337 19.08 -38.44 -17.16
N PRO A 338 18.68 -38.44 -18.45
CA PRO A 338 18.56 -39.72 -19.14
C PRO A 338 19.91 -40.41 -18.94
N SER A 339 19.88 -41.60 -18.33
CA SER A 339 21.11 -42.35 -18.12
C SER A 339 21.79 -42.46 -19.47
N LEU A 340 22.96 -41.86 -19.60
CA LEU A 340 23.76 -41.86 -20.81
C LEU A 340 24.24 -43.29 -21.19
N THR A 341 23.69 -44.30 -20.55
CA THR A 341 23.97 -45.73 -20.75
C THR A 341 23.29 -46.31 -22.00
N SER A 342 22.31 -45.61 -22.60
CA SER A 342 21.83 -46.10 -23.90
C SER A 342 22.65 -45.42 -25.04
N PRO A 343 23.26 -46.17 -25.92
CA PRO A 343 24.03 -45.65 -27.06
C PRO A 343 23.23 -44.64 -27.91
N LEU A 344 21.92 -44.84 -28.03
CA LEU A 344 21.01 -43.94 -28.75
C LEU A 344 20.82 -42.57 -28.04
N ALA A 345 20.86 -42.51 -26.70
CA ALA A 345 20.75 -41.26 -25.95
C ALA A 345 22.06 -40.46 -26.07
N GLN A 346 23.20 -41.11 -26.05
CA GLN A 346 24.50 -40.50 -26.28
C GLN A 346 24.61 -39.90 -27.69
N GLN A 347 24.22 -40.65 -28.70
CA GLN A 347 24.18 -40.15 -30.09
C GLN A 347 23.27 -38.93 -30.28
N ARG A 348 22.09 -38.95 -29.67
CA ARG A 348 21.17 -37.78 -29.73
C ARG A 348 21.75 -36.55 -29.05
N LEU A 349 22.38 -36.71 -27.89
CA LEU A 349 23.02 -35.63 -27.17
C LEU A 349 24.20 -35.06 -27.95
N GLU A 350 25.04 -35.92 -28.52
CA GLU A 350 26.16 -35.52 -29.38
C GLU A 350 25.68 -34.78 -30.64
N GLN A 351 24.63 -35.28 -31.30
CA GLN A 351 24.02 -34.58 -32.42
C GLN A 351 23.46 -33.22 -32.04
N GLN A 352 22.80 -33.08 -30.92
CA GLN A 352 22.29 -31.78 -30.43
C GLN A 352 23.42 -30.82 -30.06
N LEU A 353 24.48 -31.33 -29.42
CA LEU A 353 25.67 -30.52 -29.13
C LEU A 353 26.41 -30.10 -30.36
N ALA A 354 26.52 -31.02 -31.37
CA ALA A 354 27.14 -30.71 -32.66
C ALA A 354 26.33 -29.67 -33.45
N ALA A 355 24.99 -29.80 -33.46
CA ALA A 355 24.11 -28.82 -34.10
C ALA A 355 24.24 -27.41 -33.47
N ARG A 356 24.23 -27.31 -32.16
CA ARG A 356 24.44 -26.02 -31.46
C ARG A 356 25.81 -25.42 -31.71
N LYS A 357 26.86 -26.27 -31.74
CA LYS A 357 28.23 -25.81 -32.09
C LYS A 357 28.31 -25.34 -33.55
N ALA A 358 27.55 -25.98 -34.44
CA ALA A 358 27.50 -25.57 -35.87
C ALA A 358 26.77 -24.22 -36.01
N GLU A 359 25.64 -24.02 -35.33
CA GLU A 359 24.94 -22.73 -35.33
C GLU A 359 25.81 -21.60 -34.75
N GLN A 360 26.47 -21.84 -33.62
CA GLN A 360 27.39 -20.86 -33.05
C GLN A 360 28.59 -20.56 -33.98
N ARG A 361 29.11 -21.58 -34.71
CA ARG A 361 30.15 -21.37 -35.73
C ARG A 361 29.64 -20.52 -36.89
N GLN A 362 28.43 -20.80 -37.37
CA GLN A 362 27.83 -19.99 -38.44
C GLN A 362 27.64 -18.54 -38.02
N GLN A 363 27.11 -18.31 -36.83
CA GLN A 363 26.98 -16.95 -36.31
C GLN A 363 28.34 -16.24 -36.16
N ARG A 364 29.36 -16.92 -35.65
CA ARG A 364 30.72 -16.33 -35.55
C ARG A 364 31.30 -16.03 -36.93
N LEU A 365 31.13 -16.91 -37.89
CA LEU A 365 31.59 -16.68 -39.25
C LEU A 365 30.86 -15.51 -39.92
N LEU A 366 29.55 -15.37 -39.70
CA LEU A 366 28.79 -14.22 -40.17
C LEU A 366 29.30 -12.91 -39.54
N TRP A 367 29.56 -12.89 -38.23
CA TRP A 367 30.12 -11.69 -37.59
C TRP A 367 31.52 -11.35 -38.11
N ILE A 368 32.37 -12.35 -38.34
CA ILE A 368 33.71 -12.16 -38.94
C ILE A 368 33.57 -11.63 -40.37
N ALA A 369 32.64 -12.15 -41.16
CA ALA A 369 32.40 -11.67 -42.53
C ALA A 369 31.92 -10.22 -42.54
N ILE A 370 30.97 -9.86 -41.68
CA ILE A 370 30.46 -8.49 -41.54
C ILE A 370 31.56 -7.53 -41.13
N THR A 371 32.38 -7.90 -40.12
CA THR A 371 33.50 -7.05 -39.70
C THR A 371 34.54 -6.87 -40.78
N ASN A 372 34.87 -7.92 -41.55
CA ASN A 372 35.78 -7.79 -42.66
C ASN A 372 35.23 -6.90 -43.79
N ILE A 373 33.94 -7.00 -44.10
CA ILE A 373 33.28 -6.11 -45.07
C ILE A 373 33.35 -4.65 -44.60
N ILE A 374 33.09 -4.37 -43.33
CA ILE A 374 33.18 -3.00 -42.76
C ILE A 374 34.61 -2.47 -42.85
N VAL A 375 35.63 -3.30 -42.57
CA VAL A 375 37.04 -2.92 -42.69
C VAL A 375 37.42 -2.62 -44.16
N VAL A 376 36.96 -3.43 -45.12
CA VAL A 376 37.22 -3.20 -46.54
C VAL A 376 36.53 -1.91 -47.01
N ILE A 377 35.28 -1.69 -46.63
CA ILE A 377 34.57 -0.46 -47.00
C ILE A 377 35.27 0.77 -46.40
N SER A 378 35.71 0.70 -45.15
CA SER A 378 36.44 1.80 -44.49
C SER A 378 37.79 2.06 -45.18
N ALA A 379 38.51 1.02 -45.58
CA ALA A 379 39.76 1.15 -46.35
C ALA A 379 39.53 1.81 -47.71
N ILE A 380 38.49 1.39 -48.44
CA ILE A 380 38.13 1.98 -49.75
C ILE A 380 37.73 3.46 -49.57
N THR A 381 36.92 3.78 -48.58
CA THR A 381 36.54 5.18 -48.34
C THR A 381 37.72 6.06 -47.95
N LEU A 382 38.66 5.56 -47.16
CA LEU A 382 39.92 6.25 -46.84
C LEU A 382 40.78 6.45 -48.08
N LEU A 383 40.88 5.47 -48.95
CA LEU A 383 41.65 5.52 -50.20
C LEU A 383 41.05 6.52 -51.19
N LEU A 384 39.70 6.57 -51.28
CA LEU A 384 39.01 7.55 -52.12
C LEU A 384 39.17 8.98 -51.57
N LEU A 385 39.12 9.17 -50.28
CA LEU A 385 39.39 10.45 -49.64
C LEU A 385 40.83 10.91 -49.79
N TRP A 386 41.78 9.99 -49.71
CA TRP A 386 43.23 10.26 -49.97
C TRP A 386 43.49 10.62 -51.42
N ARG A 387 42.89 9.89 -52.41
CA ARG A 387 42.95 10.24 -53.82
C ARG A 387 42.35 11.62 -54.12
N ARG A 388 41.21 11.94 -53.51
CA ARG A 388 40.55 13.27 -53.65
C ARG A 388 41.44 14.40 -53.13
N LYS A 389 42.14 14.16 -52.01
CA LYS A 389 43.15 15.12 -51.50
C LYS A 389 44.38 15.27 -52.38
N ARG A 390 44.78 14.26 -53.14
CA ARG A 390 45.90 14.35 -54.04
C ARG A 390 45.54 15.10 -55.31
N THR A 391 44.39 14.91 -55.90
CA THR A 391 43.93 15.64 -57.09
C THR A 391 43.74 17.12 -56.85
N SER A 392 43.31 17.51 -55.64
CA SER A 392 43.18 18.95 -55.21
C SER A 392 44.53 19.69 -55.07
N LYS A 393 45.67 18.97 -55.04
CA LYS A 393 47.00 19.61 -54.96
C LYS A 393 47.67 19.80 -56.31
N HIS A 394 47.07 19.33 -57.39
CA HIS A 394 47.71 19.44 -58.73
C HIS A 394 47.20 20.60 -59.60
N ASP A 395 46.09 21.27 -59.16
CA ASP A 395 45.48 22.36 -59.91
C ASP A 395 45.96 23.78 -59.49
N LEU A 396 47.04 23.88 -58.69
CA LEU A 396 47.61 25.13 -58.25
C LEU A 396 49.02 25.41 -58.71
N MET A 397 49.39 24.95 -59.96
CA MET A 397 50.61 25.40 -60.65
C MET A 397 50.34 25.59 -62.11
N LEU A 398 49.86 26.72 -62.52
CA LEU A 398 50.10 27.28 -63.83
C LEU A 398 50.80 28.65 -63.62
N PRO A 399 51.97 28.86 -64.29
CA PRO A 399 52.67 30.13 -64.14
C PRO A 399 52.07 31.16 -65.11
N ASN A 400 51.91 32.37 -64.58
CA ASN A 400 51.79 33.55 -65.42
C ASN A 400 53.08 33.75 -66.18
N GLU A 401 53.01 33.82 -67.50
CA GLU A 401 53.91 34.67 -68.33
C GLU A 401 53.17 35.17 -69.55
N LEU A 402 53.24 36.52 -69.74
CA LEU A 402 53.01 37.44 -70.82
C LEU A 402 51.59 37.88 -71.11
#